data_ab45ad63ecff7b96cf6e6e8d75a53d71
#
_entry.id   ab45ad63ecff7b96cf6e6e8d75a53d71
#
_cell.length_a   1.000
_cell.length_b   1.000
_cell.length_c   1.000
_cell.angle_alpha   90.00
_cell.angle_beta   90.00
_cell.angle_gamma   90.00
#
_symmetry.space_group_name_H-M   'P 1'
#
loop_
_entity.id
_entity.type
_entity.pdbx_description
1 polymer ?
#
loop_
_entity_poly.entity_id
_entity_poly.type
_entity_poly.pdbx_seq_one_letter_code
_entity_poly.pdbx_strand_id
1 'polypeptide(L)'
;MGLTVPPQAIYSTLSSIILMSVFIDRERELSLLKERSSSDRAEFVVIYGRRRIGKSELIDQFIKDNGIRLLAREESKTLQLRIFAEKLGEFFSDELLKKTEFKGWDGFFEYLYRKSDERIIVAIDEFPYLIKEDPAISSILQDYWDNKLTKTKIFLILCGSSISMMESKVMGYESPLYGRRTGQLLLKQIRFTHTLDYVGDFERAVEFYSVFGGTPAYLIETDPKKDIFTNIEDNILREDSFLYRDVEFVLRQELTEPRYYFSILLSIAKGNHRIGLIANDTGLSTSIVNKYLSILSDLQLVYRMVPVTESYKSRKGMHFLADNLFDFWFRFVYPAMEEIEKGNGRMVAQSIKLQFNQYVGRHFETIVQEILEVLNERELLPFRFTKIGRWWHKEKEIDVVALNEKNKDVIFCECKWRDNVSAPEIIRDLRGKAGFVPVESEKEYYMVFAKSFRKRTEEEDVILYDLEDMERLLMAH
;
A
#
# COMPACT_ATOMS: atom_id res chain seq x y z
N MET A 1 -28.91 -5.34 43.37
CA MET A 1 -29.25 -5.52 41.97
C MET A 1 -28.07 -5.11 41.16
N GLY A 2 -27.23 -6.08 40.75
CA GLY A 2 -26.04 -5.83 39.92
C GLY A 2 -26.43 -5.91 38.46
N LEU A 3 -26.25 -4.81 37.74
CA LEU A 3 -26.37 -4.79 36.29
C LEU A 3 -25.11 -5.43 35.69
N THR A 4 -25.23 -6.66 35.25
CA THR A 4 -24.21 -7.31 34.42
C THR A 4 -24.37 -6.81 32.97
N VAL A 5 -23.41 -6.01 32.54
CA VAL A 5 -23.27 -5.60 31.12
C VAL A 5 -22.85 -6.83 30.31
N PRO A 6 -23.50 -7.16 29.17
CA PRO A 6 -23.13 -8.33 28.39
C PRO A 6 -21.73 -8.16 27.76
N PRO A 7 -20.93 -9.24 27.69
CA PRO A 7 -19.54 -9.17 27.18
C PRO A 7 -19.35 -8.60 25.80
N GLN A 8 -20.35 -8.70 24.93
CA GLN A 8 -20.31 -8.17 23.55
C GLN A 8 -20.24 -6.64 23.46
N ALA A 9 -20.78 -5.89 24.46
CA ALA A 9 -20.72 -4.44 24.47
C ALA A 9 -19.32 -3.90 24.84
N ILE A 10 -18.53 -4.67 25.59
CA ILE A 10 -17.17 -4.27 26.01
C ILE A 10 -16.20 -4.47 24.83
N TYR A 11 -16.36 -5.52 24.06
CA TYR A 11 -15.50 -5.78 22.88
C TYR A 11 -15.74 -4.76 21.74
N SER A 12 -16.99 -4.33 21.53
CA SER A 12 -17.29 -3.30 20.51
C SER A 12 -16.74 -1.92 20.89
N THR A 13 -16.72 -1.59 22.18
CA THR A 13 -16.23 -0.29 22.67
C THR A 13 -14.70 -0.25 22.71
N LEU A 14 -14.04 -1.36 23.07
CA LEU A 14 -12.57 -1.46 23.03
C LEU A 14 -12.04 -1.51 21.59
N SER A 15 -12.71 -2.24 20.68
CA SER A 15 -12.38 -2.24 19.26
C SER A 15 -12.56 -0.86 18.62
N SER A 16 -13.62 -0.11 18.98
CA SER A 16 -13.84 1.23 18.45
C SER A 16 -12.84 2.28 19.00
N ILE A 17 -12.38 2.14 20.24
CA ILE A 17 -11.35 3.01 20.83
C ILE A 17 -9.97 2.71 20.23
N ILE A 18 -9.64 1.46 19.97
CA ILE A 18 -8.39 1.05 19.28
C ILE A 18 -8.45 1.43 17.80
N LEU A 19 -9.59 1.25 17.13
CA LEU A 19 -9.80 1.68 15.74
C LEU A 19 -9.71 3.19 15.55
N MET A 20 -10.17 4.01 16.50
CA MET A 20 -10.04 5.47 16.43
C MET A 20 -8.58 5.97 16.58
N SER A 21 -7.67 5.16 17.14
CA SER A 21 -6.25 5.51 17.28
C SER A 21 -5.38 5.11 16.07
N VAL A 22 -5.90 4.37 15.11
CA VAL A 22 -5.14 3.78 13.99
C VAL A 22 -5.55 4.34 12.63
N PHE A 23 -6.38 5.40 12.57
CA PHE A 23 -6.55 6.15 11.32
C PHE A 23 -5.35 7.09 11.14
N ILE A 24 -4.22 6.50 10.81
CA ILE A 24 -2.95 7.16 10.59
C ILE A 24 -2.75 7.27 9.07
N ASP A 25 -2.19 8.41 8.63
CA ASP A 25 -1.80 8.63 7.23
C ASP A 25 -2.94 8.57 6.19
N ARG A 26 -3.76 9.56 6.14
CA ARG A 26 -4.65 9.81 4.98
C ARG A 26 -5.06 11.29 4.93
N GLU A 27 -4.28 12.16 5.59
CA GLU A 27 -4.56 13.60 5.65
C GLU A 27 -4.59 14.20 4.25
N ARG A 28 -3.67 13.77 3.39
CA ARG A 28 -3.61 14.22 1.99
C ARG A 28 -4.85 13.79 1.21
N GLU A 29 -5.23 12.53 1.29
CA GLU A 29 -6.41 11.99 0.61
C GLU A 29 -7.69 12.62 1.15
N LEU A 30 -7.80 12.77 2.48
CA LEU A 30 -8.93 13.46 3.11
C LEU A 30 -9.00 14.94 2.70
N SER A 31 -7.86 15.63 2.64
CA SER A 31 -7.78 17.04 2.21
C SER A 31 -8.27 17.20 0.77
N LEU A 32 -7.81 16.32 -0.15
CA LEU A 32 -8.25 16.31 -1.55
C LEU A 32 -9.76 16.05 -1.68
N LEU A 33 -10.31 15.12 -0.90
CA LEU A 33 -11.75 14.85 -0.90
C LEU A 33 -12.55 16.04 -0.34
N LYS A 34 -12.08 16.67 0.74
CA LYS A 34 -12.71 17.87 1.34
C LYS A 34 -12.68 19.07 0.40
N GLU A 35 -11.53 19.33 -0.24
CA GLU A 35 -11.39 20.40 -1.24
C GLU A 35 -12.41 20.23 -2.37
N ARG A 36 -12.54 19.02 -2.93
CA ARG A 36 -13.54 18.73 -3.95
C ARG A 36 -14.97 18.85 -3.44
N SER A 37 -15.23 18.44 -2.21
CA SER A 37 -16.55 18.51 -1.58
C SER A 37 -17.02 19.96 -1.35
N SER A 38 -16.09 20.90 -1.24
CA SER A 38 -16.44 22.34 -1.11
C SER A 38 -16.86 23.01 -2.40
N SER A 39 -16.70 22.34 -3.57
CA SER A 39 -17.16 22.85 -4.86
C SER A 39 -18.69 22.82 -4.98
N ASP A 40 -19.28 23.74 -5.73
CA ASP A 40 -20.74 23.77 -5.99
C ASP A 40 -21.20 22.92 -7.19
N ARG A 41 -20.32 22.08 -7.72
CA ARG A 41 -20.59 21.21 -8.88
C ARG A 41 -20.67 19.75 -8.48
N ALA A 42 -21.29 18.93 -9.33
CA ALA A 42 -21.26 17.49 -9.18
C ALA A 42 -19.83 16.95 -9.24
N GLU A 43 -19.49 16.04 -8.35
CA GLU A 43 -18.19 15.36 -8.31
C GLU A 43 -18.38 13.84 -8.45
N PHE A 44 -17.52 13.23 -9.28
CA PHE A 44 -17.45 11.80 -9.48
C PHE A 44 -16.02 11.32 -9.22
N VAL A 45 -15.80 10.74 -8.05
CA VAL A 45 -14.48 10.31 -7.61
C VAL A 45 -14.40 8.78 -7.60
N VAL A 46 -13.30 8.25 -8.12
CA VAL A 46 -12.98 6.82 -8.07
C VAL A 46 -11.90 6.58 -7.02
N ILE A 47 -12.20 5.76 -6.00
CA ILE A 47 -11.24 5.34 -4.97
C ILE A 47 -10.96 3.85 -5.16
N TYR A 48 -9.70 3.50 -5.37
CA TYR A 48 -9.34 2.11 -5.60
C TYR A 48 -7.95 1.78 -5.02
N GLY A 49 -7.65 0.51 -4.94
CA GLY A 49 -6.40 0.00 -4.38
C GLY A 49 -6.62 -1.36 -3.75
N ARG A 50 -5.54 -2.04 -3.35
CA ARG A 50 -5.58 -3.39 -2.80
C ARG A 50 -6.55 -3.52 -1.62
N ARG A 51 -6.95 -4.75 -1.32
CA ARG A 51 -7.70 -5.05 -0.10
C ARG A 51 -6.90 -4.64 1.14
N ARG A 52 -7.59 -4.27 2.22
CA ARG A 52 -7.00 -3.99 3.56
C ARG A 52 -6.15 -2.73 3.71
N ILE A 53 -6.10 -1.87 2.69
CA ILE A 53 -5.36 -0.60 2.76
C ILE A 53 -6.17 0.57 3.32
N GLY A 54 -7.37 0.32 3.90
CA GLY A 54 -8.16 1.34 4.57
C GLY A 54 -9.07 2.18 3.66
N LYS A 55 -9.50 1.69 2.48
CA LYS A 55 -10.41 2.44 1.58
C LYS A 55 -11.75 2.78 2.24
N SER A 56 -12.41 1.79 2.83
CA SER A 56 -13.73 1.98 3.48
C SER A 56 -13.61 2.91 4.68
N GLU A 57 -12.54 2.81 5.46
CA GLU A 57 -12.26 3.70 6.59
C GLU A 57 -12.05 5.16 6.13
N LEU A 58 -11.27 5.37 5.05
CA LEU A 58 -11.11 6.71 4.45
C LEU A 58 -12.46 7.30 4.05
N ILE A 59 -13.33 6.50 3.43
CA ILE A 59 -14.66 6.93 3.03
C ILE A 59 -15.49 7.28 4.28
N ASP A 60 -15.52 6.43 5.29
CA ASP A 60 -16.29 6.64 6.52
C ASP A 60 -15.81 7.90 7.27
N GLN A 61 -14.50 8.15 7.31
CA GLN A 61 -13.93 9.39 7.87
C GLN A 61 -14.26 10.63 7.04
N PHE A 62 -14.39 10.50 5.73
CA PHE A 62 -14.74 11.60 4.84
C PHE A 62 -16.24 11.94 4.93
N ILE A 63 -17.13 10.95 4.88
CA ILE A 63 -18.58 11.17 4.84
C ILE A 63 -19.14 11.60 6.18
N LYS A 64 -18.62 11.07 7.31
CA LYS A 64 -19.14 11.33 8.67
C LYS A 64 -20.68 11.42 8.70
N ASP A 65 -21.20 12.61 9.04
CA ASP A 65 -22.64 12.85 9.14
C ASP A 65 -23.30 13.35 7.84
N ASN A 66 -22.50 13.67 6.80
CA ASN A 66 -22.97 14.32 5.57
C ASN A 66 -23.05 13.39 4.36
N GLY A 67 -23.01 12.08 4.57
CA GLY A 67 -23.03 11.15 3.45
C GLY A 67 -23.42 9.74 3.84
N ILE A 68 -23.53 8.88 2.84
CA ILE A 68 -23.87 7.48 3.01
C ILE A 68 -22.91 6.59 2.24
N ARG A 69 -22.44 5.50 2.87
CA ARG A 69 -21.71 4.42 2.21
C ARG A 69 -22.63 3.21 2.00
N LEU A 70 -22.82 2.87 0.74
CA LEU A 70 -23.57 1.72 0.26
C LEU A 70 -22.59 0.60 -0.09
N LEU A 71 -22.52 -0.45 0.73
CA LEU A 71 -21.66 -1.59 0.48
C LEU A 71 -22.35 -2.57 -0.49
N ALA A 72 -21.75 -2.72 -1.67
CA ALA A 72 -22.13 -3.76 -2.61
C ALA A 72 -21.62 -5.13 -2.13
N ARG A 73 -22.43 -6.16 -2.34
CA ARG A 73 -22.12 -7.54 -1.98
C ARG A 73 -22.22 -8.45 -3.21
N GLU A 74 -21.64 -9.62 -3.12
CA GLU A 74 -21.79 -10.66 -4.15
C GLU A 74 -23.18 -11.34 -4.00
N GLU A 75 -24.21 -10.59 -4.34
CA GLU A 75 -25.63 -10.96 -4.20
C GLU A 75 -26.39 -10.59 -5.47
N SER A 76 -27.61 -11.14 -5.63
CA SER A 76 -28.44 -10.82 -6.79
C SER A 76 -28.80 -9.33 -6.85
N LYS A 77 -28.95 -8.79 -8.06
CA LYS A 77 -29.37 -7.41 -8.32
C LYS A 77 -30.57 -6.97 -7.50
N THR A 78 -31.62 -7.80 -7.44
CA THR A 78 -32.84 -7.49 -6.71
C THR A 78 -32.59 -7.30 -5.21
N LEU A 79 -31.82 -8.21 -4.60
CA LEU A 79 -31.47 -8.11 -3.18
C LEU A 79 -30.61 -6.88 -2.90
N GLN A 80 -29.66 -6.60 -3.77
CA GLN A 80 -28.78 -5.44 -3.66
C GLN A 80 -29.56 -4.12 -3.74
N LEU A 81 -30.51 -4.01 -4.68
CA LEU A 81 -31.37 -2.82 -4.83
C LEU A 81 -32.29 -2.62 -3.63
N ARG A 82 -32.79 -3.73 -3.01
CA ARG A 82 -33.57 -3.67 -1.78
C ARG A 82 -32.75 -3.15 -0.60
N ILE A 83 -31.54 -3.66 -0.41
CA ILE A 83 -30.63 -3.19 0.66
C ILE A 83 -30.29 -1.71 0.47
N PHE A 84 -30.04 -1.28 -0.77
CA PHE A 84 -29.77 0.13 -1.04
C PHE A 84 -30.99 1.02 -0.79
N ALA A 85 -32.18 0.54 -1.12
CA ALA A 85 -33.41 1.27 -0.83
C ALA A 85 -33.65 1.44 0.68
N GLU A 86 -33.47 0.37 1.46
CA GLU A 86 -33.55 0.42 2.93
C GLU A 86 -32.59 1.43 3.53
N LYS A 87 -31.30 1.35 3.17
CA LYS A 87 -30.26 2.26 3.67
C LYS A 87 -30.49 3.72 3.27
N LEU A 88 -30.87 3.97 2.03
CA LEU A 88 -31.21 5.33 1.60
C LEU A 88 -32.48 5.84 2.26
N GLY A 89 -33.47 4.96 2.48
CA GLY A 89 -34.66 5.28 3.23
C GLY A 89 -34.38 5.67 4.68
N GLU A 90 -33.43 4.99 5.34
CA GLU A 90 -32.95 5.35 6.67
C GLU A 90 -32.26 6.71 6.65
N PHE A 91 -31.31 6.90 5.75
CA PHE A 91 -30.51 8.12 5.65
C PHE A 91 -31.35 9.37 5.36
N PHE A 92 -32.32 9.27 4.44
CA PHE A 92 -33.20 10.38 4.09
C PHE A 92 -34.49 10.44 4.91
N SER A 93 -34.69 9.56 5.90
CA SER A 93 -35.93 9.42 6.68
C SER A 93 -37.16 9.22 5.80
N ASP A 94 -37.01 8.43 4.70
CA ASP A 94 -38.08 8.13 3.74
C ASP A 94 -38.72 6.78 4.08
N GLU A 95 -39.84 6.84 4.86
CA GLU A 95 -40.53 5.64 5.36
C GLU A 95 -41.13 4.77 4.25
N LEU A 96 -41.41 5.36 3.08
CA LEU A 96 -41.94 4.60 1.95
C LEU A 96 -40.78 3.78 1.32
N LEU A 97 -39.63 4.39 1.12
CA LEU A 97 -38.49 3.71 0.54
C LEU A 97 -37.94 2.58 1.43
N LYS A 98 -38.00 2.74 2.76
CA LYS A 98 -37.61 1.66 3.70
C LYS A 98 -38.42 0.37 3.52
N LYS A 99 -39.64 0.45 3.00
CA LYS A 99 -40.57 -0.68 2.84
C LYS A 99 -40.70 -1.14 1.39
N THR A 100 -39.98 -0.53 0.48
CA THR A 100 -40.02 -0.81 -0.96
C THR A 100 -38.64 -1.16 -1.49
N GLU A 101 -38.56 -1.47 -2.77
CA GLU A 101 -37.28 -1.70 -3.47
C GLU A 101 -37.24 -0.91 -4.77
N PHE A 102 -36.06 -0.63 -5.25
CA PHE A 102 -35.87 -0.09 -6.59
C PHE A 102 -36.14 -1.21 -7.63
N LYS A 103 -36.93 -0.94 -8.66
CA LYS A 103 -37.20 -1.90 -9.74
C LYS A 103 -35.98 -2.13 -10.66
N GLY A 104 -34.97 -1.25 -10.59
CA GLY A 104 -33.76 -1.32 -11.38
C GLY A 104 -32.81 -0.18 -11.03
N TRP A 105 -31.64 -0.16 -11.66
CA TRP A 105 -30.64 0.89 -11.47
C TRP A 105 -31.16 2.28 -11.89
N ASP A 106 -32.06 2.35 -12.87
CA ASP A 106 -32.72 3.59 -13.25
C ASP A 106 -33.47 4.23 -12.07
N GLY A 107 -34.24 3.43 -11.33
CA GLY A 107 -34.94 3.90 -10.14
C GLY A 107 -34.01 4.36 -9.03
N PHE A 108 -32.88 3.66 -8.85
CA PHE A 108 -31.85 4.03 -7.90
C PHE A 108 -31.20 5.37 -8.24
N PHE A 109 -30.72 5.55 -9.49
CA PHE A 109 -30.08 6.80 -9.90
C PHE A 109 -31.08 7.97 -10.02
N GLU A 110 -32.33 7.70 -10.40
CA GLU A 110 -33.38 8.70 -10.38
C GLU A 110 -33.66 9.22 -8.95
N TYR A 111 -33.66 8.33 -7.97
CA TYR A 111 -33.82 8.72 -6.57
C TYR A 111 -32.63 9.59 -6.10
N LEU A 112 -31.40 9.21 -6.41
CA LEU A 112 -30.24 10.02 -6.08
C LEU A 112 -30.29 11.40 -6.75
N TYR A 113 -30.69 11.46 -8.02
CA TYR A 113 -30.87 12.72 -8.74
C TYR A 113 -31.84 13.67 -8.00
N ARG A 114 -33.00 13.17 -7.58
CA ARG A 114 -34.02 13.97 -6.86
C ARG A 114 -33.57 14.43 -5.47
N LYS A 115 -32.61 13.76 -4.85
CA LYS A 115 -32.08 14.10 -3.53
C LYS A 115 -30.82 14.97 -3.59
N SER A 116 -30.33 15.32 -4.79
CA SER A 116 -29.05 15.99 -4.99
C SER A 116 -29.13 17.48 -5.27
N ASP A 117 -30.23 18.16 -4.94
CA ASP A 117 -30.35 19.61 -5.01
C ASP A 117 -29.40 20.32 -4.06
N GLU A 118 -29.15 19.71 -2.90
CA GLU A 118 -28.10 20.07 -1.96
C GLU A 118 -26.93 19.08 -2.06
N ARG A 119 -25.77 19.45 -1.45
CA ARG A 119 -24.60 18.55 -1.40
C ARG A 119 -24.94 17.30 -0.64
N ILE A 120 -24.94 16.18 -1.32
CA ILE A 120 -24.96 14.84 -0.72
C ILE A 120 -23.73 14.06 -1.17
N ILE A 121 -23.18 13.26 -0.25
CA ILE A 121 -22.07 12.36 -0.55
C ILE A 121 -22.61 10.93 -0.56
N VAL A 122 -22.50 10.25 -1.69
CA VAL A 122 -22.91 8.85 -1.84
C VAL A 122 -21.71 8.04 -2.28
N ALA A 123 -21.27 7.11 -1.44
CA ALA A 123 -20.19 6.19 -1.78
C ALA A 123 -20.77 4.80 -2.05
N ILE A 124 -20.47 4.24 -3.21
CA ILE A 124 -20.77 2.84 -3.54
C ILE A 124 -19.47 2.06 -3.38
N ASP A 125 -19.37 1.35 -2.26
CA ASP A 125 -18.20 0.56 -1.92
C ASP A 125 -18.30 -0.84 -2.54
N GLU A 126 -17.18 -1.40 -2.98
CA GLU A 126 -17.07 -2.66 -3.75
C GLU A 126 -17.91 -2.67 -5.03
N PHE A 127 -17.95 -1.54 -5.75
CA PHE A 127 -18.65 -1.37 -7.03
C PHE A 127 -18.36 -2.48 -8.07
N PRO A 128 -17.16 -3.08 -8.15
CA PRO A 128 -16.90 -4.25 -9.00
C PRO A 128 -17.90 -5.39 -8.87
N TYR A 129 -18.48 -5.65 -7.70
CA TYR A 129 -19.49 -6.69 -7.54
C TYR A 129 -20.77 -6.38 -8.31
N LEU A 130 -21.16 -5.10 -8.35
CA LEU A 130 -22.34 -4.69 -9.13
C LEU A 130 -22.13 -4.84 -10.63
N ILE A 131 -20.93 -4.51 -11.12
CA ILE A 131 -20.56 -4.70 -12.54
C ILE A 131 -20.55 -6.20 -12.91
N LYS A 132 -20.05 -7.05 -12.00
CA LYS A 132 -19.99 -8.51 -12.22
C LYS A 132 -21.38 -9.12 -12.33
N GLU A 133 -22.31 -8.66 -11.49
CA GLU A 133 -23.72 -9.14 -11.48
C GLU A 133 -24.52 -8.55 -12.64
N ASP A 134 -24.45 -7.24 -12.86
CA ASP A 134 -25.19 -6.56 -13.93
C ASP A 134 -24.31 -5.49 -14.61
N PRO A 135 -23.63 -5.86 -15.72
CA PRO A 135 -22.76 -4.92 -16.45
C PRO A 135 -23.49 -3.68 -16.97
N ALA A 136 -24.83 -3.71 -17.09
CA ALA A 136 -25.61 -2.57 -17.56
C ALA A 136 -25.56 -1.37 -16.61
N ILE A 137 -25.21 -1.58 -15.33
CA ILE A 137 -25.11 -0.50 -14.34
C ILE A 137 -24.19 0.63 -14.80
N SER A 138 -23.07 0.29 -15.45
CA SER A 138 -22.11 1.29 -15.95
C SER A 138 -22.70 2.19 -17.03
N SER A 139 -23.50 1.63 -17.95
CA SER A 139 -24.17 2.38 -19.02
C SER A 139 -25.33 3.21 -18.47
N ILE A 140 -26.07 2.68 -17.50
CA ILE A 140 -27.16 3.40 -16.85
C ILE A 140 -26.59 4.58 -16.04
N LEU A 141 -25.53 4.37 -15.27
CA LEU A 141 -24.85 5.45 -14.56
C LEU A 141 -24.31 6.51 -15.54
N GLN A 142 -23.75 6.08 -16.68
CA GLN A 142 -23.29 6.99 -17.73
C GLN A 142 -24.43 7.92 -18.17
N ASP A 143 -25.59 7.36 -18.52
CA ASP A 143 -26.76 8.14 -18.99
C ASP A 143 -27.22 9.14 -17.93
N TYR A 144 -27.38 8.68 -16.68
CA TYR A 144 -27.75 9.56 -15.56
C TYR A 144 -26.70 10.62 -15.28
N TRP A 145 -25.41 10.29 -15.34
CA TRP A 145 -24.33 11.25 -15.13
C TRP A 145 -24.38 12.36 -16.17
N ASP A 146 -24.40 11.99 -17.46
CA ASP A 146 -24.32 12.96 -18.58
C ASP A 146 -25.55 13.85 -18.65
N ASN A 147 -26.74 13.32 -18.40
CA ASN A 147 -27.99 14.04 -18.61
C ASN A 147 -28.57 14.72 -17.37
N LYS A 148 -28.30 14.21 -16.17
CA LYS A 148 -28.94 14.64 -14.91
C LYS A 148 -27.95 15.00 -13.81
N LEU A 149 -27.11 14.08 -13.36
CA LEU A 149 -26.31 14.23 -12.15
C LEU A 149 -25.26 15.33 -12.24
N THR A 150 -24.69 15.58 -13.43
CA THR A 150 -23.75 16.71 -13.65
C THR A 150 -24.38 18.07 -13.35
N LYS A 151 -25.70 18.18 -13.34
CA LYS A 151 -26.45 19.43 -13.06
C LYS A 151 -26.82 19.59 -11.59
N THR A 152 -26.41 18.68 -10.76
CA THR A 152 -26.71 18.65 -9.31
C THR A 152 -25.48 18.94 -8.47
N LYS A 153 -25.61 18.83 -7.16
CA LYS A 153 -24.48 18.93 -6.22
C LYS A 153 -24.04 17.59 -5.66
N ILE A 154 -24.36 16.46 -6.32
CA ILE A 154 -23.97 15.14 -5.85
C ILE A 154 -22.43 14.99 -5.78
N PHE A 155 -21.96 14.34 -4.74
CA PHE A 155 -20.59 13.82 -4.66
C PHE A 155 -20.66 12.29 -4.68
N LEU A 156 -20.43 11.72 -5.86
CA LEU A 156 -20.48 10.27 -6.04
C LEU A 156 -19.08 9.68 -5.92
N ILE A 157 -18.93 8.67 -5.06
CA ILE A 157 -17.70 7.88 -4.92
C ILE A 157 -17.98 6.46 -5.41
N LEU A 158 -17.20 5.98 -6.37
CA LEU A 158 -17.13 4.55 -6.68
C LEU A 158 -15.84 3.99 -6.08
N CYS A 159 -15.97 3.02 -5.18
CA CYS A 159 -14.86 2.38 -4.52
C CYS A 159 -14.78 0.90 -4.91
N GLY A 160 -13.55 0.38 -4.99
CA GLY A 160 -13.34 -1.04 -5.25
C GLY A 160 -11.95 -1.54 -4.88
N SER A 161 -11.89 -2.79 -4.41
CA SER A 161 -10.64 -3.46 -4.04
C SER A 161 -9.96 -4.17 -5.21
N SER A 162 -10.69 -4.53 -6.27
CA SER A 162 -10.12 -5.11 -7.47
C SER A 162 -9.57 -4.02 -8.38
N ILE A 163 -8.24 -3.80 -8.33
CA ILE A 163 -7.55 -2.78 -9.14
C ILE A 163 -7.82 -2.99 -10.62
N SER A 164 -7.64 -4.23 -11.11
CA SER A 164 -7.83 -4.56 -12.52
C SER A 164 -9.25 -4.26 -13.03
N MET A 165 -10.28 -4.56 -12.21
CA MET A 165 -11.67 -4.24 -12.57
C MET A 165 -11.94 -2.73 -12.54
N MET A 166 -11.43 -2.02 -11.52
CA MET A 166 -11.58 -0.56 -11.45
C MET A 166 -10.90 0.13 -12.62
N GLU A 167 -9.69 -0.28 -12.99
CA GLU A 167 -8.97 0.30 -14.11
C GLU A 167 -9.60 -0.06 -15.46
N SER A 168 -10.01 -1.33 -15.68
CA SER A 168 -10.56 -1.74 -16.98
C SER A 168 -12.03 -1.42 -17.16
N LYS A 169 -12.88 -1.65 -16.14
CA LYS A 169 -14.34 -1.58 -16.26
C LYS A 169 -14.95 -0.26 -15.78
N VAL A 170 -14.22 0.53 -14.96
CA VAL A 170 -14.69 1.85 -14.51
C VAL A 170 -13.94 2.97 -15.23
N MET A 171 -12.61 2.90 -15.27
CA MET A 171 -11.78 3.98 -15.79
C MET A 171 -11.23 3.74 -17.19
N GLY A 172 -11.26 2.50 -17.69
CA GLY A 172 -10.68 2.10 -18.96
C GLY A 172 -11.39 2.70 -20.18
N TYR A 173 -10.69 2.80 -21.29
CA TYR A 173 -11.20 3.40 -22.53
C TYR A 173 -12.48 2.75 -23.05
N GLU A 174 -12.64 1.45 -22.86
CA GLU A 174 -13.86 0.71 -23.27
C GLU A 174 -15.02 0.82 -22.27
N SER A 175 -14.79 1.44 -21.11
CA SER A 175 -15.83 1.62 -20.09
C SER A 175 -16.81 2.72 -20.50
N PRO A 176 -18.13 2.53 -20.29
CA PRO A 176 -19.11 3.62 -20.42
C PRO A 176 -18.79 4.82 -19.52
N LEU A 177 -18.07 4.62 -18.41
CA LEU A 177 -17.71 5.67 -17.45
C LEU A 177 -16.39 6.41 -17.81
N TYR A 178 -15.72 5.99 -18.89
CA TYR A 178 -14.46 6.63 -19.31
C TYR A 178 -14.63 8.16 -19.49
N GLY A 179 -13.67 8.92 -18.92
CA GLY A 179 -13.63 10.38 -19.04
C GLY A 179 -14.67 11.13 -18.20
N ARG A 180 -15.53 10.45 -17.40
CA ARG A 180 -16.60 11.08 -16.59
C ARG A 180 -16.18 11.37 -15.16
N ARG A 181 -15.16 10.67 -14.65
CA ARG A 181 -14.64 10.94 -13.31
C ARG A 181 -14.02 12.34 -13.24
N THR A 182 -14.30 13.03 -12.15
CA THR A 182 -13.70 14.35 -11.85
C THR A 182 -12.43 14.20 -11.00
N GLY A 183 -12.25 13.04 -10.33
CA GLY A 183 -11.07 12.70 -9.56
C GLY A 183 -10.87 11.20 -9.43
N GLN A 184 -9.62 10.82 -9.09
CA GLN A 184 -9.29 9.43 -8.77
C GLN A 184 -8.23 9.39 -7.67
N LEU A 185 -8.34 8.43 -6.77
CA LEU A 185 -7.39 8.15 -5.71
C LEU A 185 -7.02 6.66 -5.74
N LEU A 186 -5.76 6.39 -6.07
CA LEU A 186 -5.17 5.07 -5.86
C LEU A 186 -4.57 5.04 -4.46
N LEU A 187 -5.23 4.35 -3.53
CA LEU A 187 -4.69 4.15 -2.20
C LEU A 187 -3.57 3.12 -2.23
N LYS A 188 -2.43 3.53 -1.71
CA LYS A 188 -1.27 2.67 -1.49
C LYS A 188 -1.16 2.30 -0.01
N GLN A 189 -0.22 1.44 0.32
CA GLN A 189 0.21 1.21 1.70
C GLN A 189 0.65 2.52 2.35
N ILE A 190 0.51 2.62 3.67
CA ILE A 190 1.04 3.77 4.41
C ILE A 190 2.57 3.76 4.40
N ARG A 191 3.17 4.93 4.49
CA ARG A 191 4.63 5.10 4.51
C ARG A 191 5.23 4.63 5.83
N PHE A 192 6.54 4.37 5.82
CA PHE A 192 7.30 4.02 7.01
C PHE A 192 7.11 5.00 8.18
N THR A 193 7.03 6.31 7.90
CA THR A 193 6.83 7.36 8.91
C THR A 193 5.62 7.09 9.80
N HIS A 194 4.54 6.57 9.25
CA HIS A 194 3.32 6.26 10.03
C HIS A 194 3.44 4.97 10.83
N THR A 195 4.26 4.02 10.39
CA THR A 195 4.62 2.87 11.23
C THR A 195 5.49 3.32 12.40
N LEU A 196 6.36 4.33 12.20
CA LEU A 196 7.12 4.95 13.28
C LEU A 196 6.21 5.59 14.31
N ASP A 197 5.19 6.36 13.89
CA ASP A 197 4.19 6.94 14.78
C ASP A 197 3.43 5.87 15.58
N TYR A 198 3.12 4.75 14.96
CA TYR A 198 2.42 3.63 15.60
C TYR A 198 3.28 2.88 16.64
N VAL A 199 4.55 2.66 16.33
CA VAL A 199 5.49 1.86 17.17
C VAL A 199 6.18 2.74 18.23
N GLY A 200 6.49 4.00 17.90
CA GLY A 200 7.09 5.00 18.79
C GLY A 200 8.59 4.84 19.07
N ASP A 201 9.28 3.95 18.35
CA ASP A 201 10.73 3.72 18.44
C ASP A 201 11.25 3.38 17.05
N PHE A 202 12.30 4.03 16.61
CA PHE A 202 12.77 3.94 15.22
C PHE A 202 13.28 2.55 14.84
N GLU A 203 14.11 1.93 15.67
CA GLU A 203 14.66 0.60 15.38
C GLU A 203 13.55 -0.44 15.27
N ARG A 204 12.64 -0.43 16.23
CA ARG A 204 11.47 -1.32 16.24
C ARG A 204 10.53 -1.03 15.06
N ALA A 205 10.32 0.23 14.70
CA ALA A 205 9.51 0.59 13.54
C ALA A 205 10.08 0.03 12.23
N VAL A 206 11.42 0.06 12.06
CA VAL A 206 12.09 -0.57 10.92
C VAL A 206 11.86 -2.07 10.90
N GLU A 207 11.94 -2.75 12.06
CA GLU A 207 11.66 -4.19 12.17
C GLU A 207 10.20 -4.51 11.84
N PHE A 208 9.25 -3.76 12.41
CA PHE A 208 7.80 -3.92 12.16
C PHE A 208 7.45 -3.68 10.70
N TYR A 209 7.94 -2.58 10.12
CA TYR A 209 7.68 -2.25 8.73
C TYR A 209 8.28 -3.28 7.77
N SER A 210 9.45 -3.82 8.09
CA SER A 210 10.09 -4.88 7.30
C SER A 210 9.25 -6.15 7.25
N VAL A 211 8.51 -6.49 8.32
CA VAL A 211 7.68 -7.71 8.41
C VAL A 211 6.24 -7.47 7.96
N PHE A 212 5.58 -6.47 8.54
CA PHE A 212 4.14 -6.23 8.37
C PHE A 212 3.84 -5.22 7.25
N GLY A 213 4.85 -4.44 6.84
CA GLY A 213 4.70 -3.38 5.84
C GLY A 213 3.79 -2.25 6.29
N GLY A 214 3.30 -1.49 5.32
CA GLY A 214 2.37 -0.38 5.53
C GLY A 214 0.90 -0.72 5.25
N THR A 215 0.48 -1.98 5.37
CA THR A 215 -0.92 -2.36 5.23
C THR A 215 -1.64 -2.22 6.59
N PRO A 216 -2.58 -1.26 6.76
CA PRO A 216 -3.17 -0.95 8.07
C PRO A 216 -3.79 -2.18 8.75
N ALA A 217 -4.49 -3.04 8.00
CA ALA A 217 -5.09 -4.25 8.56
C ALA A 217 -4.07 -5.25 9.12
N TYR A 218 -2.82 -5.22 8.69
CA TYR A 218 -1.77 -6.08 9.24
C TYR A 218 -1.18 -5.48 10.52
N LEU A 219 -1.00 -4.17 10.54
CA LEU A 219 -0.51 -3.46 11.72
C LEU A 219 -1.48 -3.56 12.90
N ILE A 220 -2.80 -3.51 12.65
CA ILE A 220 -3.84 -3.64 13.69
C ILE A 220 -3.76 -4.99 14.41
N GLU A 221 -3.31 -6.07 13.74
CA GLU A 221 -3.13 -7.39 14.36
C GLU A 221 -1.91 -7.43 15.30
N THR A 222 -1.04 -6.43 15.26
CA THR A 222 0.19 -6.40 16.06
C THR A 222 0.01 -5.64 17.39
N ASP A 223 0.83 -5.99 18.36
CA ASP A 223 0.97 -5.22 19.60
C ASP A 223 2.30 -4.45 19.58
N PRO A 224 2.27 -3.13 19.40
CA PRO A 224 3.49 -2.32 19.34
C PRO A 224 4.27 -2.27 20.66
N LYS A 225 3.73 -2.81 21.76
CA LYS A 225 4.44 -2.91 23.04
C LYS A 225 5.27 -4.18 23.16
N LYS A 226 4.94 -5.23 22.38
CA LYS A 226 5.70 -6.47 22.33
C LYS A 226 6.87 -6.36 21.34
N ASP A 227 7.91 -7.18 21.53
CA ASP A 227 9.00 -7.28 20.58
C ASP A 227 8.54 -7.91 19.25
N ILE A 228 9.34 -7.75 18.20
CA ILE A 228 8.99 -8.21 16.86
C ILE A 228 8.81 -9.72 16.78
N PHE A 229 9.62 -10.51 17.49
CA PHE A 229 9.53 -11.98 17.42
C PHE A 229 8.29 -12.51 18.11
N THR A 230 7.89 -11.89 19.23
CA THR A 230 6.60 -12.20 19.88
C THR A 230 5.44 -11.89 18.92
N ASN A 231 5.47 -10.75 18.21
CA ASN A 231 4.45 -10.44 17.20
C ASN A 231 4.45 -11.42 16.02
N ILE A 232 5.62 -11.84 15.54
CA ILE A 232 5.74 -12.86 14.49
C ILE A 232 5.15 -14.20 14.96
N GLU A 233 5.50 -14.66 16.17
CA GLU A 233 4.99 -15.91 16.74
C GLU A 233 3.47 -15.87 16.90
N ASP A 234 2.94 -14.80 17.53
CA ASP A 234 1.52 -14.69 17.87
C ASP A 234 0.63 -14.49 16.61
N ASN A 235 1.09 -13.70 15.62
CA ASN A 235 0.24 -13.22 14.55
C ASN A 235 0.50 -13.88 13.18
N ILE A 236 1.68 -14.54 12.99
CA ILE A 236 2.06 -15.13 11.70
C ILE A 236 2.32 -16.63 11.81
N LEU A 237 2.96 -17.11 12.88
CA LEU A 237 3.43 -18.50 13.00
C LEU A 237 2.49 -19.39 13.79
N ARG A 238 1.23 -19.03 13.90
CA ARG A 238 0.16 -19.83 14.47
C ARG A 238 -0.88 -20.11 13.41
N GLU A 239 -1.33 -21.37 13.30
CA GLU A 239 -2.33 -21.79 12.30
C GLU A 239 -3.67 -21.06 12.46
N ASP A 240 -4.05 -20.70 13.69
CA ASP A 240 -5.27 -19.99 14.04
C ASP A 240 -5.15 -18.46 13.90
N SER A 241 -3.96 -17.92 13.58
CA SER A 241 -3.78 -16.50 13.41
C SER A 241 -4.23 -16.01 12.03
N PHE A 242 -4.73 -14.77 12.00
CA PHE A 242 -5.25 -14.15 10.78
C PHE A 242 -4.19 -14.05 9.67
N LEU A 243 -2.97 -13.63 9.99
CA LEU A 243 -1.92 -13.39 9.00
C LEU A 243 -1.26 -14.67 8.48
N TYR A 244 -1.46 -15.82 9.15
CA TYR A 244 -0.87 -17.08 8.73
C TYR A 244 -1.23 -17.47 7.30
N ARG A 245 -2.53 -17.43 6.96
CA ARG A 245 -3.03 -17.77 5.60
C ARG A 245 -3.52 -16.60 4.80
N ASP A 246 -3.40 -15.39 5.30
CA ASP A 246 -3.96 -14.23 4.65
C ASP A 246 -3.40 -13.96 3.27
N VAL A 247 -2.08 -14.09 3.11
CA VAL A 247 -1.39 -13.96 1.81
C VAL A 247 -1.97 -14.95 0.80
N GLU A 248 -2.20 -16.20 1.22
CA GLU A 248 -2.81 -17.23 0.37
C GLU A 248 -4.24 -16.86 -0.04
N PHE A 249 -5.06 -16.40 0.92
CA PHE A 249 -6.44 -15.98 0.64
C PHE A 249 -6.51 -14.81 -0.34
N VAL A 250 -5.70 -13.78 -0.15
CA VAL A 250 -5.65 -12.62 -1.05
C VAL A 250 -5.28 -13.06 -2.47
N LEU A 251 -4.26 -13.90 -2.62
CA LEU A 251 -3.83 -14.39 -3.93
C LEU A 251 -4.90 -15.25 -4.61
N ARG A 252 -5.58 -16.13 -3.87
CA ARG A 252 -6.65 -16.99 -4.43
C ARG A 252 -7.87 -16.20 -4.87
N GLN A 253 -8.15 -15.06 -4.24
CA GLN A 253 -9.26 -14.19 -4.64
C GLN A 253 -8.99 -13.37 -5.90
N GLU A 254 -7.73 -12.97 -6.11
CA GLU A 254 -7.33 -12.12 -7.24
C GLU A 254 -6.88 -12.93 -8.47
N LEU A 255 -6.53 -14.21 -8.32
CA LEU A 255 -5.88 -15.02 -9.34
C LEU A 255 -6.65 -16.30 -9.67
N THR A 256 -6.84 -16.59 -10.95
CA THR A 256 -7.58 -17.76 -11.43
C THR A 256 -6.79 -19.07 -11.36
N GLU A 257 -5.45 -19.01 -11.51
CA GLU A 257 -4.55 -20.19 -11.43
C GLU A 257 -3.37 -19.90 -10.51
N PRO A 258 -3.54 -19.93 -9.18
CA PRO A 258 -2.57 -19.39 -8.24
C PRO A 258 -1.20 -20.08 -8.22
N ARG A 259 -1.08 -21.37 -8.60
CA ARG A 259 0.18 -22.14 -8.44
C ARG A 259 1.41 -21.54 -9.14
N TYR A 260 1.26 -21.02 -10.38
CA TYR A 260 2.39 -20.41 -11.09
C TYR A 260 2.79 -19.07 -10.48
N TYR A 261 1.80 -18.30 -10.01
CA TYR A 261 2.06 -17.05 -9.29
C TYR A 261 2.80 -17.31 -7.98
N PHE A 262 2.40 -18.36 -7.22
CA PHE A 262 3.09 -18.75 -5.99
C PHE A 262 4.56 -19.10 -6.25
N SER A 263 4.84 -19.90 -7.29
CA SER A 263 6.21 -20.25 -7.67
C SER A 263 7.05 -19.02 -8.01
N ILE A 264 6.49 -18.06 -8.76
CA ILE A 264 7.17 -16.82 -9.14
C ILE A 264 7.42 -15.93 -7.91
N LEU A 265 6.41 -15.73 -7.06
CA LEU A 265 6.53 -14.92 -5.85
C LEU A 265 7.54 -15.52 -4.86
N LEU A 266 7.52 -16.86 -4.69
CA LEU A 266 8.52 -17.57 -3.88
C LEU A 266 9.93 -17.39 -4.44
N SER A 267 10.10 -17.47 -5.76
CA SER A 267 11.39 -17.28 -6.42
C SER A 267 11.93 -15.86 -6.20
N ILE A 268 11.06 -14.83 -6.30
CA ILE A 268 11.43 -13.45 -6.01
C ILE A 268 11.82 -13.28 -4.52
N ALA A 269 11.05 -13.83 -3.59
CA ALA A 269 11.34 -13.78 -2.15
C ALA A 269 12.67 -14.44 -1.79
N LYS A 270 13.09 -15.48 -2.54
CA LYS A 270 14.42 -16.11 -2.42
C LYS A 270 15.55 -15.23 -2.95
N GLY A 271 15.27 -14.14 -3.66
CA GLY A 271 16.26 -13.21 -4.21
C GLY A 271 16.48 -13.33 -5.73
N ASN A 272 15.67 -14.08 -6.44
CA ASN A 272 15.72 -14.16 -7.90
C ASN A 272 14.92 -12.99 -8.51
N HIS A 273 15.58 -11.87 -8.75
CA HIS A 273 14.91 -10.65 -9.21
C HIS A 273 14.90 -10.48 -10.73
N ARG A 274 15.69 -11.24 -11.48
CA ARG A 274 15.77 -11.18 -12.95
C ARG A 274 14.93 -12.27 -13.57
N ILE A 275 14.22 -11.96 -14.66
CA ILE A 275 13.34 -12.89 -15.38
C ILE A 275 14.01 -14.22 -15.67
N GLY A 276 15.27 -14.20 -16.12
CA GLY A 276 16.03 -15.43 -16.40
C GLY A 276 16.28 -16.30 -15.17
N LEU A 277 16.55 -15.67 -14.00
CA LEU A 277 16.75 -16.38 -12.73
C LEU A 277 15.41 -16.98 -12.24
N ILE A 278 14.33 -16.19 -12.32
CA ILE A 278 12.98 -16.67 -11.96
C ILE A 278 12.57 -17.84 -12.86
N ALA A 279 12.81 -17.75 -14.18
CA ALA A 279 12.50 -18.81 -15.11
C ALA A 279 13.26 -20.11 -14.80
N ASN A 280 14.55 -20.01 -14.48
CA ASN A 280 15.38 -21.15 -14.11
C ASN A 280 14.94 -21.79 -12.80
N ASP A 281 14.64 -20.98 -11.75
CA ASP A 281 14.21 -21.48 -10.44
C ASP A 281 12.82 -22.15 -10.49
N THR A 282 11.90 -21.60 -11.30
CA THR A 282 10.52 -22.09 -11.41
C THR A 282 10.31 -23.17 -12.48
N GLY A 283 11.28 -23.38 -13.38
CA GLY A 283 11.14 -24.27 -14.54
C GLY A 283 10.19 -23.74 -15.61
N LEU A 284 9.76 -22.48 -15.52
CA LEU A 284 8.87 -21.85 -16.50
C LEU A 284 9.66 -21.18 -17.63
N SER A 285 9.05 -21.09 -18.83
CA SER A 285 9.65 -20.29 -19.89
C SER A 285 9.64 -18.81 -19.56
N THR A 286 10.62 -18.04 -20.05
CA THR A 286 10.69 -16.59 -19.85
C THR A 286 9.45 -15.85 -20.36
N SER A 287 8.79 -16.35 -21.39
CA SER A 287 7.53 -15.82 -21.93
C SER A 287 6.38 -15.95 -20.90
N ILE A 288 6.27 -17.13 -20.27
CA ILE A 288 5.28 -17.40 -19.23
C ILE A 288 5.55 -16.51 -18.00
N VAL A 289 6.81 -16.45 -17.54
CA VAL A 289 7.21 -15.61 -16.41
C VAL A 289 6.85 -14.13 -16.68
N ASN A 290 7.15 -13.61 -17.86
CA ASN A 290 6.80 -12.24 -18.24
C ASN A 290 5.28 -11.98 -18.17
N LYS A 291 4.47 -12.91 -18.71
CA LYS A 291 3.00 -12.80 -18.66
C LYS A 291 2.49 -12.70 -17.22
N TYR A 292 2.97 -13.58 -16.34
CA TYR A 292 2.54 -13.58 -14.93
C TYR A 292 3.08 -12.39 -14.15
N LEU A 293 4.31 -11.94 -14.40
CA LEU A 293 4.87 -10.73 -13.80
C LEU A 293 4.08 -9.48 -14.20
N SER A 294 3.59 -9.39 -15.45
CA SER A 294 2.71 -8.30 -15.86
C SER A 294 1.43 -8.27 -15.01
N ILE A 295 0.75 -9.41 -14.88
CA ILE A 295 -0.46 -9.52 -14.06
C ILE A 295 -0.19 -9.18 -12.59
N LEU A 296 0.90 -9.70 -12.02
CA LEU A 296 1.29 -9.39 -10.64
C LEU A 296 1.62 -7.89 -10.44
N SER A 297 2.17 -7.24 -11.48
CA SER A 297 2.44 -5.80 -11.45
C SER A 297 1.15 -4.97 -11.53
N ASP A 298 0.21 -5.38 -12.39
CA ASP A 298 -1.12 -4.74 -12.51
C ASP A 298 -1.90 -4.86 -11.18
N LEU A 299 -1.73 -5.98 -10.46
CA LEU A 299 -2.29 -6.19 -9.12
C LEU A 299 -1.48 -5.51 -7.99
N GLN A 300 -0.40 -4.81 -8.31
CA GLN A 300 0.52 -4.17 -7.35
C GLN A 300 1.08 -5.15 -6.29
N LEU A 301 1.27 -6.41 -6.67
CA LEU A 301 1.92 -7.45 -5.85
C LEU A 301 3.41 -7.52 -6.11
N VAL A 302 3.83 -7.12 -7.30
CA VAL A 302 5.23 -7.05 -7.73
C VAL A 302 5.46 -5.69 -8.39
N TYR A 303 6.60 -5.10 -8.16
CA TYR A 303 7.04 -3.92 -8.91
C TYR A 303 8.35 -4.19 -9.64
N ARG A 304 8.53 -3.47 -10.73
CA ARG A 304 9.74 -3.53 -11.54
C ARG A 304 10.61 -2.32 -11.28
N MET A 305 11.85 -2.56 -10.88
CA MET A 305 12.87 -1.55 -10.66
C MET A 305 13.89 -1.59 -11.78
N VAL A 306 14.37 -0.42 -12.22
CA VAL A 306 15.51 -0.25 -13.14
C VAL A 306 16.55 0.64 -12.47
N PRO A 307 17.85 0.59 -12.87
CA PRO A 307 18.81 1.55 -12.36
C PRO A 307 18.30 2.98 -12.55
N VAL A 308 18.47 3.84 -11.57
CA VAL A 308 17.96 5.22 -11.57
C VAL A 308 18.39 6.03 -12.79
N THR A 309 19.54 5.69 -13.38
CA THR A 309 20.08 6.31 -14.60
C THR A 309 19.49 5.77 -15.91
N GLU A 310 18.64 4.75 -15.83
CA GLU A 310 18.06 4.09 -17.00
C GLU A 310 16.60 4.50 -17.21
N SER A 311 16.14 4.37 -18.45
CA SER A 311 14.69 4.52 -18.73
C SER A 311 13.92 3.30 -18.23
N TYR A 312 12.64 3.46 -17.94
CA TYR A 312 11.77 2.36 -17.52
C TYR A 312 11.73 1.17 -18.52
N LYS A 313 12.03 1.41 -19.80
CA LYS A 313 12.08 0.37 -20.85
C LYS A 313 13.40 -0.42 -20.85
N SER A 314 14.39 -0.07 -20.02
CA SER A 314 15.68 -0.74 -19.97
C SER A 314 15.56 -2.24 -19.69
N ARG A 315 16.37 -3.06 -20.37
CA ARG A 315 16.42 -4.52 -20.15
C ARG A 315 17.08 -4.91 -18.82
N LYS A 316 17.61 -3.97 -18.06
CA LYS A 316 18.26 -4.19 -16.76
C LYS A 316 17.25 -4.30 -15.59
N GLY A 317 15.95 -4.36 -15.87
CA GLY A 317 14.92 -4.40 -14.85
C GLY A 317 15.00 -5.64 -13.94
N MET A 318 14.74 -5.41 -12.67
CA MET A 318 14.57 -6.42 -11.61
C MET A 318 13.16 -6.35 -11.04
N HIS A 319 12.64 -7.46 -10.51
CA HIS A 319 11.30 -7.56 -9.97
C HIS A 319 11.35 -7.84 -8.47
N PHE A 320 10.56 -7.12 -7.69
CA PHE A 320 10.50 -7.20 -6.24
C PHE A 320 9.05 -7.35 -5.78
N LEU A 321 8.85 -7.98 -4.62
CA LEU A 321 7.54 -7.99 -3.96
C LEU A 321 7.22 -6.56 -3.47
N ALA A 322 5.97 -6.15 -3.69
CA ALA A 322 5.52 -4.81 -3.33
C ALA A 322 4.98 -4.71 -1.89
N ASP A 323 4.81 -5.84 -1.22
CA ASP A 323 4.26 -5.94 0.12
C ASP A 323 5.22 -6.73 1.01
N ASN A 324 5.65 -6.11 2.12
CA ASN A 324 6.66 -6.70 2.99
C ASN A 324 6.13 -7.94 3.70
N LEU A 325 4.83 -8.00 4.07
CA LEU A 325 4.26 -9.23 4.63
C LEU A 325 4.28 -10.37 3.62
N PHE A 326 4.03 -10.09 2.33
CA PHE A 326 4.14 -11.09 1.27
C PHE A 326 5.58 -11.59 1.13
N ASP A 327 6.58 -10.67 1.15
CA ASP A 327 7.99 -11.06 1.10
C ASP A 327 8.39 -11.92 2.29
N PHE A 328 8.01 -11.51 3.51
CA PHE A 328 8.22 -12.27 4.73
C PHE A 328 7.55 -13.65 4.67
N TRP A 329 6.29 -13.69 4.25
CA TRP A 329 5.50 -14.91 4.19
C TRP A 329 6.05 -15.91 3.17
N PHE A 330 6.35 -15.52 1.95
CA PHE A 330 6.95 -16.40 0.95
C PHE A 330 8.34 -16.86 1.33
N ARG A 331 9.10 -16.02 2.03
CA ARG A 331 10.47 -16.34 2.41
C ARG A 331 10.54 -17.31 3.60
N PHE A 332 9.71 -17.11 4.61
CA PHE A 332 9.85 -17.78 5.89
C PHE A 332 8.66 -18.67 6.28
N VAL A 333 7.45 -18.26 5.96
CA VAL A 333 6.22 -18.95 6.38
C VAL A 333 5.87 -20.06 5.40
N TYR A 334 5.76 -19.74 4.12
CA TYR A 334 5.36 -20.71 3.09
C TYR A 334 6.25 -21.96 3.05
N PRO A 335 7.60 -21.87 3.11
CA PRO A 335 8.44 -23.05 3.15
C PRO A 335 8.34 -23.86 4.47
N ALA A 336 7.86 -23.26 5.54
CA ALA A 336 7.76 -23.85 6.87
C ALA A 336 6.32 -24.21 7.31
N MET A 337 5.35 -24.15 6.39
CA MET A 337 3.93 -24.36 6.71
C MET A 337 3.68 -25.70 7.41
N GLU A 338 4.31 -26.78 6.96
CA GLU A 338 4.18 -28.11 7.57
C GLU A 338 4.63 -28.12 9.04
N GLU A 339 5.71 -27.41 9.37
CA GLU A 339 6.20 -27.32 10.76
C GLU A 339 5.29 -26.45 11.63
N ILE A 340 4.75 -25.36 11.07
CA ILE A 340 3.80 -24.49 11.77
C ILE A 340 2.51 -25.26 12.08
N GLU A 341 1.97 -26.04 11.13
CA GLU A 341 0.78 -26.87 11.30
C GLU A 341 0.97 -28.02 12.30
N LYS A 342 2.22 -28.47 12.52
CA LYS A 342 2.58 -29.40 13.60
C LYS A 342 2.74 -28.71 14.97
N GLY A 343 2.50 -27.42 15.08
CA GLY A 343 2.66 -26.64 16.32
C GLY A 343 4.09 -26.21 16.64
N ASN A 344 5.02 -26.31 15.67
CA ASN A 344 6.44 -25.97 15.83
C ASN A 344 6.76 -24.50 15.49
N GLY A 345 5.78 -23.57 15.56
CA GLY A 345 5.96 -22.16 15.22
C GLY A 345 7.14 -21.47 15.93
N ARG A 346 7.38 -21.80 17.21
CA ARG A 346 8.54 -21.29 17.97
C ARG A 346 9.89 -21.71 17.37
N MET A 347 9.99 -22.94 16.89
CA MET A 347 11.20 -23.41 16.23
C MET A 347 11.44 -22.67 14.91
N VAL A 348 10.36 -22.40 14.16
CA VAL A 348 10.42 -21.59 12.94
C VAL A 348 10.87 -20.16 13.28
N ALA A 349 10.33 -19.54 14.34
CA ALA A 349 10.76 -18.22 14.81
C ALA A 349 12.25 -18.15 15.14
N GLN A 350 12.79 -19.19 15.79
CA GLN A 350 14.22 -19.26 16.08
C GLN A 350 15.08 -19.29 14.78
N SER A 351 14.63 -20.03 13.76
CA SER A 351 15.34 -20.07 12.49
C SER A 351 15.27 -18.74 11.73
N ILE A 352 14.15 -18.03 11.83
CA ILE A 352 13.98 -16.67 11.28
C ILE A 352 14.95 -15.71 11.96
N LYS A 353 15.09 -15.78 13.29
CA LYS A 353 15.97 -14.90 14.08
C LYS A 353 17.42 -14.90 13.58
N LEU A 354 17.92 -16.04 13.13
CA LEU A 354 19.28 -16.17 12.59
C LEU A 354 19.50 -15.39 11.29
N GLN A 355 18.46 -15.12 10.52
CA GLN A 355 18.51 -14.43 9.23
C GLN A 355 17.86 -13.04 9.27
N PHE A 356 17.30 -12.66 10.41
CA PHE A 356 16.43 -11.49 10.53
C PHE A 356 17.14 -10.18 10.21
N ASN A 357 18.34 -9.95 10.74
CA ASN A 357 19.09 -8.73 10.45
C ASN A 357 19.42 -8.58 8.94
N GLN A 358 19.72 -9.70 8.27
CA GLN A 358 19.95 -9.67 6.82
C GLN A 358 18.66 -9.39 6.06
N TYR A 359 17.53 -9.91 6.54
CA TYR A 359 16.21 -9.64 5.99
C TYR A 359 15.83 -8.17 6.13
N VAL A 360 15.91 -7.61 7.33
CA VAL A 360 15.63 -6.20 7.63
C VAL A 360 16.55 -5.28 6.83
N GLY A 361 17.84 -5.62 6.70
CA GLY A 361 18.81 -4.81 5.95
C GLY A 361 18.39 -4.50 4.51
N ARG A 362 17.71 -5.44 3.84
CA ARG A 362 17.19 -5.21 2.47
C ARG A 362 15.98 -4.28 2.44
N HIS A 363 15.11 -4.35 3.44
CA HIS A 363 13.97 -3.43 3.57
C HIS A 363 14.43 -2.04 4.02
N PHE A 364 15.49 -1.97 4.82
CA PHE A 364 16.08 -0.71 5.27
C PHE A 364 16.52 0.19 4.11
N GLU A 365 17.02 -0.38 3.01
CA GLU A 365 17.35 0.40 1.79
C GLU A 365 16.10 1.12 1.22
N THR A 366 14.94 0.46 1.22
CA THR A 366 13.68 1.07 0.78
C THR A 366 13.18 2.11 1.78
N ILE A 367 13.32 1.82 3.08
CA ILE A 367 12.97 2.77 4.15
C ILE A 367 13.83 4.04 4.03
N VAL A 368 15.14 3.91 3.80
CA VAL A 368 16.03 5.06 3.60
C VAL A 368 15.61 5.86 2.36
N GLN A 369 15.18 5.21 1.29
CA GLN A 369 14.66 5.92 0.13
C GLN A 369 13.42 6.75 0.49
N GLU A 370 12.46 6.20 1.28
CA GLU A 370 11.29 6.95 1.77
C GLU A 370 11.71 8.11 2.70
N ILE A 371 12.71 7.90 3.57
CA ILE A 371 13.25 8.96 4.43
C ILE A 371 13.81 10.10 3.57
N LEU A 372 14.62 9.78 2.56
CA LEU A 372 15.18 10.79 1.67
C LEU A 372 14.10 11.55 0.89
N GLU A 373 13.00 10.90 0.49
CA GLU A 373 11.84 11.56 -0.11
C GLU A 373 11.21 12.57 0.85
N VAL A 374 11.02 12.22 2.12
CA VAL A 374 10.51 13.14 3.16
C VAL A 374 11.46 14.31 3.40
N LEU A 375 12.76 14.04 3.50
CA LEU A 375 13.77 15.10 3.66
C LEU A 375 13.82 16.04 2.44
N ASN A 376 13.62 15.51 1.24
CA ASN A 376 13.52 16.30 0.01
C ASN A 376 12.27 17.19 -0.02
N GLU A 377 11.11 16.66 0.43
CA GLU A 377 9.86 17.42 0.58
C GLU A 377 10.01 18.56 1.59
N ARG A 378 10.77 18.34 2.67
CA ARG A 378 11.06 19.32 3.75
C ARG A 378 12.25 20.24 3.45
N GLU A 379 12.91 20.10 2.30
CA GLU A 379 14.09 20.88 1.91
C GLU A 379 15.27 20.76 2.92
N LEU A 380 15.45 19.59 3.52
CA LEU A 380 16.51 19.30 4.52
C LEU A 380 17.75 18.64 3.91
N LEU A 381 17.79 18.45 2.59
CA LEU A 381 18.94 17.91 1.86
C LEU A 381 19.82 19.01 1.27
N PRO A 382 21.09 18.72 0.91
CA PRO A 382 22.00 19.70 0.27
C PRO A 382 21.43 20.31 -1.01
N PHE A 383 20.60 19.60 -1.71
CA PHE A 383 19.85 20.07 -2.89
C PHE A 383 18.54 19.30 -3.02
N ARG A 384 17.59 19.87 -3.78
CA ARG A 384 16.34 19.20 -4.10
C ARG A 384 16.53 18.26 -5.27
N PHE A 385 16.40 16.96 -5.06
CA PHE A 385 16.49 15.98 -6.14
C PHE A 385 15.16 15.87 -6.93
N THR A 386 15.25 15.46 -8.19
CA THR A 386 14.12 15.21 -9.08
C THR A 386 13.92 13.73 -9.37
N LYS A 387 14.92 12.90 -9.07
CA LYS A 387 14.90 11.46 -9.31
C LYS A 387 15.68 10.74 -8.22
N ILE A 388 15.12 9.64 -7.75
CA ILE A 388 15.72 8.79 -6.72
C ILE A 388 15.51 7.32 -7.05
N GLY A 389 16.44 6.46 -6.68
CA GLY A 389 16.33 5.01 -6.83
C GLY A 389 17.67 4.32 -6.68
N ARG A 390 17.65 3.00 -6.77
CA ARG A 390 18.84 2.16 -6.71
C ARG A 390 19.63 2.24 -8.03
N TRP A 391 20.95 2.04 -7.95
CA TRP A 391 21.78 1.90 -9.15
C TRP A 391 22.60 0.61 -9.11
N TRP A 392 22.72 -0.07 -10.27
CA TRP A 392 23.58 -1.24 -10.44
C TRP A 392 24.11 -1.37 -11.85
N HIS A 393 25.33 -1.86 -11.95
CA HIS A 393 25.96 -2.25 -13.20
C HIS A 393 26.92 -3.43 -12.96
N LYS A 394 26.66 -4.58 -13.61
CA LYS A 394 27.37 -5.85 -13.38
C LYS A 394 27.27 -6.24 -11.89
N GLU A 395 28.42 -6.31 -11.19
CA GLU A 395 28.51 -6.67 -9.77
C GLU A 395 28.57 -5.45 -8.83
N LYS A 396 28.52 -4.24 -9.39
CA LYS A 396 28.53 -3.01 -8.61
C LYS A 396 27.13 -2.51 -8.40
N GLU A 397 26.80 -2.15 -7.17
CA GLU A 397 25.54 -1.53 -6.82
C GLU A 397 25.73 -0.42 -5.79
N ILE A 398 24.83 0.55 -5.82
CA ILE A 398 24.68 1.61 -4.82
C ILE A 398 23.22 1.56 -4.35
N ASP A 399 23.02 1.50 -3.04
CA ASP A 399 21.72 1.25 -2.42
C ASP A 399 20.69 2.33 -2.78
N VAL A 400 21.10 3.62 -2.72
CA VAL A 400 20.28 4.74 -3.16
C VAL A 400 21.14 5.78 -3.88
N VAL A 401 20.65 6.25 -5.02
CA VAL A 401 21.21 7.41 -5.74
C VAL A 401 20.08 8.39 -5.99
N ALA A 402 20.25 9.63 -5.52
CA ALA A 402 19.31 10.72 -5.77
C ALA A 402 20.01 11.81 -6.61
N LEU A 403 19.34 12.28 -7.65
CA LEU A 403 19.94 13.19 -8.61
C LEU A 403 19.00 14.31 -9.05
N ASN A 404 19.60 15.47 -9.34
CA ASN A 404 18.94 16.57 -10.01
C ASN A 404 19.54 16.76 -11.40
N GLU A 405 18.81 16.35 -12.43
CA GLU A 405 19.27 16.39 -13.82
C GLU A 405 19.55 17.82 -14.35
N LYS A 406 18.96 18.86 -13.72
CA LYS A 406 19.17 20.25 -14.13
C LYS A 406 20.46 20.84 -13.57
N ASN A 407 20.68 20.64 -12.26
CA ASN A 407 21.83 21.21 -11.55
C ASN A 407 23.04 20.29 -11.60
N LYS A 408 22.88 19.04 -12.07
CA LYS A 408 23.90 18.00 -12.07
C LYS A 408 24.44 17.67 -10.66
N ASP A 409 23.61 17.86 -9.62
CA ASP A 409 23.95 17.47 -8.26
C ASP A 409 23.51 16.02 -8.00
N VAL A 410 24.34 15.25 -7.31
CA VAL A 410 24.09 13.82 -7.04
C VAL A 410 24.36 13.50 -5.57
N ILE A 411 23.48 12.70 -4.96
CA ILE A 411 23.68 12.05 -3.67
C ILE A 411 23.87 10.55 -3.93
N PHE A 412 24.94 9.97 -3.39
CA PHE A 412 25.18 8.53 -3.33
C PHE A 412 25.00 8.05 -1.89
N CYS A 413 24.17 7.04 -1.66
CA CYS A 413 23.90 6.52 -0.32
C CYS A 413 24.22 5.04 -0.20
N GLU A 414 24.77 4.66 0.94
CA GLU A 414 24.95 3.27 1.37
C GLU A 414 24.19 3.02 2.67
N CYS A 415 23.45 1.92 2.76
CA CYS A 415 22.59 1.58 3.89
C CYS A 415 23.15 0.35 4.62
N LYS A 416 23.33 0.43 5.94
CA LYS A 416 23.92 -0.66 6.75
C LYS A 416 23.06 -0.89 8.00
N TRP A 417 22.17 -1.88 7.96
CA TRP A 417 21.40 -2.30 9.14
C TRP A 417 22.29 -3.08 10.11
N ARG A 418 23.28 -2.42 10.67
CA ARG A 418 24.21 -2.98 11.68
C ARG A 418 24.84 -1.91 12.54
N ASP A 419 25.30 -2.33 13.72
CA ASP A 419 25.99 -1.48 14.67
C ASP A 419 27.47 -1.33 14.38
N ASN A 420 28.08 -0.28 14.98
CA ASN A 420 29.52 -0.04 15.01
C ASN A 420 30.16 0.03 13.62
N VAL A 421 29.53 0.75 12.72
CA VAL A 421 29.98 0.91 11.33
C VAL A 421 31.17 1.88 11.25
N SER A 422 32.13 1.61 10.38
CA SER A 422 33.23 2.53 10.05
C SER A 422 32.86 3.36 8.82
N ALA A 423 32.42 4.61 9.02
CA ALA A 423 32.03 5.49 7.91
C ALA A 423 33.16 5.72 6.89
N PRO A 424 34.46 5.97 7.26
CA PRO A 424 35.50 6.18 6.29
C PRO A 424 35.74 5.00 5.33
N GLU A 425 35.52 3.76 5.80
CA GLU A 425 35.67 2.58 4.96
C GLU A 425 34.56 2.50 3.92
N ILE A 426 33.31 2.76 4.35
CA ILE A 426 32.14 2.74 3.47
C ILE A 426 32.21 3.87 2.45
N ILE A 427 32.53 5.09 2.88
CA ILE A 427 32.65 6.25 1.97
C ILE A 427 33.69 6.01 0.90
N ARG A 428 34.85 5.43 1.26
CA ARG A 428 35.91 5.08 0.28
C ARG A 428 35.36 4.08 -0.77
N ASP A 429 34.67 3.04 -0.35
CA ASP A 429 34.04 2.07 -1.26
C ASP A 429 32.98 2.73 -2.13
N LEU A 430 32.09 3.55 -1.53
CA LEU A 430 31.02 4.25 -2.20
C LEU A 430 31.55 5.22 -3.27
N ARG A 431 32.60 6.00 -2.97
CA ARG A 431 33.30 6.85 -3.96
C ARG A 431 33.87 6.03 -5.11
N GLY A 432 34.43 4.84 -4.81
CA GLY A 432 34.90 3.91 -5.83
C GLY A 432 33.79 3.38 -6.74
N LYS A 433 32.57 3.19 -6.22
CA LYS A 433 31.36 2.79 -6.98
C LYS A 433 30.79 3.97 -7.78
N ALA A 434 30.73 5.16 -7.19
CA ALA A 434 30.18 6.38 -7.79
C ALA A 434 30.82 6.70 -9.16
N GLY A 435 32.12 6.50 -9.31
CA GLY A 435 32.81 6.69 -10.58
C GLY A 435 32.37 5.79 -11.75
N PHE A 436 31.52 4.77 -11.49
CA PHE A 436 30.92 3.93 -12.54
C PHE A 436 29.49 4.36 -12.91
N VAL A 437 28.88 5.26 -12.15
CA VAL A 437 27.52 5.75 -12.42
C VAL A 437 27.58 6.72 -13.61
N PRO A 438 26.83 6.47 -14.69
CA PRO A 438 26.92 7.26 -15.92
C PRO A 438 26.14 8.57 -15.78
N VAL A 439 26.56 9.44 -14.87
CA VAL A 439 26.02 10.79 -14.67
C VAL A 439 27.15 11.80 -14.72
N GLU A 440 26.90 12.96 -15.32
CA GLU A 440 27.78 14.10 -15.18
C GLU A 440 27.38 14.84 -13.90
N SER A 441 28.28 14.94 -12.93
CA SER A 441 28.05 15.61 -11.66
C SER A 441 28.88 16.89 -11.54
N GLU A 442 28.26 17.97 -11.03
CA GLU A 442 28.95 19.20 -10.61
C GLU A 442 29.27 19.15 -9.13
N LYS A 443 28.34 18.59 -8.32
CA LYS A 443 28.53 18.33 -6.89
C LYS A 443 28.08 16.92 -6.54
N GLU A 444 28.90 16.26 -5.76
CA GLU A 444 28.63 14.93 -5.24
C GLU A 444 28.57 14.96 -3.72
N TYR A 445 27.56 14.28 -3.17
CA TYR A 445 27.38 14.09 -1.73
C TYR A 445 27.33 12.60 -1.43
N TYR A 446 27.91 12.20 -0.33
CA TYR A 446 28.00 10.80 0.09
C TYR A 446 27.29 10.63 1.44
N MET A 447 26.27 9.81 1.48
CA MET A 447 25.49 9.58 2.69
C MET A 447 25.63 8.13 3.15
N VAL A 448 25.74 7.93 4.46
CA VAL A 448 25.68 6.60 5.06
C VAL A 448 24.62 6.58 6.13
N PHE A 449 23.72 5.61 6.01
CA PHE A 449 22.70 5.31 7.00
C PHE A 449 23.08 4.00 7.70
N ALA A 450 23.17 4.02 9.05
CA ALA A 450 23.55 2.86 9.84
C ALA A 450 22.83 2.85 11.19
N LYS A 451 22.82 1.70 11.90
CA LYS A 451 22.31 1.67 13.26
C LYS A 451 23.17 2.52 14.21
N SER A 452 24.49 2.38 14.10
CA SER A 452 25.44 3.20 14.85
C SER A 452 26.82 3.23 14.18
N PHE A 453 27.63 4.25 14.50
CA PHE A 453 28.97 4.41 13.98
C PHE A 453 30.02 4.23 15.08
N ARG A 454 31.03 3.36 14.86
CA ARG A 454 32.25 3.31 15.69
C ARG A 454 33.27 4.40 15.30
N LYS A 455 33.21 4.84 14.03
CA LYS A 455 34.10 5.89 13.50
C LYS A 455 33.31 6.73 12.51
N ARG A 456 33.22 8.03 12.75
CA ARG A 456 32.64 9.04 11.87
C ARG A 456 33.74 9.76 11.07
N THR A 457 33.37 10.55 10.08
CA THR A 457 34.21 11.48 9.32
C THR A 457 33.52 12.84 9.26
N GLU A 458 34.31 13.92 9.14
CA GLU A 458 33.81 15.31 9.11
C GLU A 458 34.12 15.98 7.75
N GLU A 459 34.05 15.23 6.66
CA GLU A 459 34.22 15.76 5.31
C GLU A 459 32.99 16.54 4.88
N GLU A 460 33.14 17.69 4.19
CA GLU A 460 32.04 18.61 3.81
C GLU A 460 30.98 17.96 2.89
N ASP A 461 31.42 16.99 2.08
CA ASP A 461 30.55 16.27 1.14
C ASP A 461 29.98 14.97 1.72
N VAL A 462 30.23 14.68 3.02
CA VAL A 462 29.78 13.46 3.70
C VAL A 462 28.73 13.76 4.77
N ILE A 463 27.63 13.01 4.73
CA ILE A 463 26.53 13.11 5.71
C ILE A 463 26.25 11.73 6.30
N LEU A 464 26.25 11.64 7.63
CA LEU A 464 26.08 10.38 8.35
C LEU A 464 24.83 10.44 9.22
N TYR A 465 23.95 9.45 9.07
CA TYR A 465 22.74 9.31 9.86
C TYR A 465 22.76 7.96 10.61
N ASP A 466 22.75 8.01 11.94
CA ASP A 466 22.44 6.84 12.79
C ASP A 466 20.95 6.80 13.18
N LEU A 467 20.56 5.84 14.03
CA LEU A 467 19.15 5.69 14.44
C LEU A 467 18.62 6.95 15.11
N GLU A 468 19.40 7.58 16.00
CA GLU A 468 18.99 8.79 16.73
C GLU A 468 18.84 9.99 15.77
N ASP A 469 19.75 10.11 14.80
CA ASP A 469 19.71 11.15 13.78
C ASP A 469 18.45 11.01 12.91
N MET A 470 18.14 9.77 12.45
CA MET A 470 16.97 9.48 11.61
C MET A 470 15.65 9.73 12.37
N GLU A 471 15.56 9.26 13.62
CA GLU A 471 14.38 9.48 14.46
C GLU A 471 14.12 10.97 14.68
N ARG A 472 15.15 11.72 15.06
CA ARG A 472 15.06 13.16 15.25
C ARG A 472 14.60 13.90 14.00
N LEU A 473 15.11 13.53 12.82
CA LEU A 473 14.73 14.16 11.54
C LEU A 473 13.29 13.91 11.14
N LEU A 474 12.75 12.74 11.46
CA LEU A 474 11.38 12.38 11.10
C LEU A 474 10.38 12.93 12.14
N MET A 475 10.71 12.92 13.42
CA MET A 475 9.84 13.41 14.50
C MET A 475 9.87 14.95 14.67
N ALA A 476 10.84 15.65 14.08
CA ALA A 476 10.83 17.13 14.05
C ALA A 476 9.71 17.61 13.11
N HIS A 477 8.56 17.99 13.73
CA HIS A 477 7.42 18.59 13.04
C HIS A 477 7.61 20.07 12.79
#